data_896030feb74514a3ac4cfb026823596e
#
_entry.id   896030feb74514a3ac4cfb026823596e
#
_cell.length_a   1.000
_cell.length_b   1.000
_cell.length_c   1.000
_cell.angle_alpha   90.00
_cell.angle_beta   90.00
_cell.angle_gamma   90.00
#
_symmetry.space_group_name_H-M   'P 1'
#
loop_
_entity.id
_entity.type
_entity.pdbx_description
1 polymer ?
#
loop_
_entity_poly.entity_id
_entity_poly.type
_entity_poly.pdbx_seq_one_letter_code
_entity_poly.pdbx_strand_id
1 'polypeptide(L)'
;CHFVVKNSGGTRIGLEGSSRRWYLETRSDIDGFSIGARASNNSTDAPKLTVLTSGGITFGNDTATANALDDYEEGTFTPTLRDATAYTYQDGDYTKIGDMVYFYIRIQASASSPSSNPWVIQGLPFTSANDDVFGGAFRSFGRNVFSSTASDAVNFHIGKNSSEIVARLGSNGTSYVATNNTSFVSLNEQIILQGFYKPAGG
;
A
#
# COMPACT_ATOMS: atom_id res chain seq x y z
N CYS A 1 32.02 -18.29 21.26
CA CYS A 1 31.59 -19.69 21.17
C CYS A 1 30.37 -19.74 20.27
N HIS A 2 30.39 -20.53 19.19
CA HIS A 2 29.20 -20.75 18.38
C HIS A 2 28.91 -22.25 18.28
N PHE A 3 27.62 -22.56 18.34
CA PHE A 3 27.10 -23.87 18.09
C PHE A 3 26.80 -24.00 16.60
N VAL A 4 27.48 -24.91 15.92
CA VAL A 4 27.28 -25.14 14.49
C VAL A 4 26.88 -26.58 14.27
N VAL A 5 25.72 -26.81 13.71
CA VAL A 5 25.31 -28.12 13.19
C VAL A 5 25.51 -28.12 11.67
N LYS A 6 26.26 -29.07 11.14
CA LYS A 6 26.48 -29.20 9.69
C LYS A 6 25.99 -30.56 9.23
N ASN A 7 25.24 -30.58 8.13
CA ASN A 7 24.84 -31.81 7.44
C ASN A 7 24.78 -31.53 5.93
N SER A 8 25.04 -32.53 5.12
CA SER A 8 25.05 -32.42 3.65
C SER A 8 23.67 -32.35 3.01
N GLY A 9 22.60 -32.63 3.75
CA GLY A 9 21.22 -32.70 3.24
C GLY A 9 20.24 -31.73 3.90
N GLY A 10 20.75 -30.68 4.51
CA GLY A 10 19.93 -29.76 5.33
C GLY A 10 20.11 -30.04 6.82
N THR A 11 20.04 -28.99 7.62
CA THR A 11 20.29 -29.05 9.06
C THR A 11 19.01 -28.75 9.82
N ARG A 12 18.70 -29.57 10.82
CA ARG A 12 17.49 -29.43 11.62
C ARG A 12 17.80 -29.42 13.12
N ILE A 13 17.15 -28.52 13.83
CA ILE A 13 17.05 -28.49 15.28
C ILE A 13 15.60 -28.75 15.66
N GLY A 14 15.33 -29.78 16.45
CA GLY A 14 13.99 -30.16 16.86
C GLY A 14 13.72 -29.86 18.33
N LEU A 15 12.50 -29.41 18.61
CA LEU A 15 11.91 -29.28 19.93
C LEU A 15 10.76 -30.27 20.01
N GLU A 16 10.88 -31.27 20.86
CA GLU A 16 9.92 -32.37 20.96
C GLU A 16 9.02 -32.22 22.16
N GLY A 17 7.70 -32.27 21.91
CA GLY A 17 6.67 -32.44 22.91
C GLY A 17 5.94 -33.76 22.70
N SER A 18 5.03 -34.13 23.62
CA SER A 18 4.34 -35.43 23.60
C SER A 18 3.47 -35.64 22.35
N SER A 19 2.93 -34.58 21.74
CA SER A 19 2.01 -34.68 20.59
C SER A 19 2.47 -33.90 19.36
N ARG A 20 3.47 -33.07 19.49
CA ARG A 20 3.98 -32.21 18.41
C ARG A 20 5.48 -32.06 18.52
N ARG A 21 6.14 -32.07 17.36
CA ARG A 21 7.55 -31.72 17.20
C ARG A 21 7.61 -30.43 16.37
N TRP A 22 8.28 -29.42 16.90
CA TRP A 22 8.64 -28.21 16.17
C TRP A 22 10.09 -28.30 15.75
N TYR A 23 10.44 -27.68 14.64
CA TYR A 23 11.80 -27.68 14.14
C TYR A 23 12.18 -26.36 13.47
N LEU A 24 13.46 -26.08 13.53
CA LEU A 24 14.15 -25.07 12.75
C LEU A 24 15.04 -25.81 11.76
N GLU A 25 14.95 -25.51 10.47
CA GLU A 25 15.73 -26.20 9.46
C GLU A 25 16.20 -25.31 8.33
N THR A 26 17.37 -25.63 7.77
CA THR A 26 17.74 -25.16 6.44
C THR A 26 17.27 -26.19 5.42
N ARG A 27 16.61 -25.74 4.39
CA ARG A 27 16.05 -26.61 3.36
C ARG A 27 16.79 -26.45 2.05
N SER A 28 17.29 -27.54 1.51
CA SER A 28 17.97 -27.55 0.21
C SER A 28 17.01 -27.58 -0.97
N ASP A 29 15.76 -28.01 -0.76
CA ASP A 29 14.72 -28.10 -1.79
C ASP A 29 14.04 -26.75 -2.07
N ILE A 30 14.18 -25.77 -1.18
CA ILE A 30 13.57 -24.44 -1.32
C ILE A 30 14.57 -23.30 -1.09
N ASP A 31 15.84 -23.63 -0.92
CA ASP A 31 16.90 -22.65 -0.64
C ASP A 31 16.48 -21.60 0.40
N GLY A 32 16.17 -22.06 1.61
CA GLY A 32 15.64 -21.22 2.66
C GLY A 32 15.78 -21.78 4.07
N PHE A 33 15.41 -20.96 5.04
CA PHE A 33 15.31 -21.31 6.46
C PHE A 33 13.85 -21.42 6.86
N SER A 34 13.45 -22.55 7.46
CA SER A 34 12.06 -22.80 7.81
C SER A 34 11.86 -23.06 9.29
N ILE A 35 10.72 -22.60 9.78
CA ILE A 35 10.10 -23.01 11.04
C ILE A 35 8.93 -23.92 10.69
N GLY A 36 8.93 -25.15 11.19
CA GLY A 36 7.90 -26.11 10.84
C GLY A 36 7.41 -26.93 12.03
N ALA A 37 6.36 -27.69 11.78
CA ALA A 37 5.81 -28.62 12.75
C ALA A 37 5.46 -29.96 12.10
N ARG A 38 5.64 -31.03 12.88
CA ARG A 38 5.29 -32.41 12.53
C ARG A 38 4.42 -33.00 13.64
N ALA A 39 3.46 -33.84 13.30
CA ALA A 39 2.82 -34.68 14.28
C ALA A 39 3.79 -35.76 14.78
N SER A 40 3.65 -36.19 16.03
CA SER A 40 4.52 -37.18 16.65
C SER A 40 4.50 -38.55 15.96
N ASN A 41 3.42 -38.86 15.23
CA ASN A 41 3.24 -40.12 14.48
C ASN A 41 4.00 -40.19 13.15
N ASN A 42 4.99 -39.34 12.95
CA ASN A 42 5.87 -39.34 11.78
C ASN A 42 5.22 -39.03 10.44
N SER A 43 4.10 -38.31 10.45
CA SER A 43 3.51 -37.74 9.26
C SER A 43 4.39 -36.63 8.67
N THR A 44 4.10 -36.24 7.44
CA THR A 44 4.89 -35.32 6.62
C THR A 44 5.22 -34.01 7.35
N ASP A 45 6.45 -33.56 7.25
CA ASP A 45 6.89 -32.25 7.71
C ASP A 45 6.10 -31.15 6.97
N ALA A 46 5.63 -30.18 7.71
CA ALA A 46 4.93 -29.06 7.15
C ALA A 46 5.55 -27.74 7.65
N PRO A 47 6.28 -27.03 6.80
CA PRO A 47 6.72 -25.67 7.10
C PRO A 47 5.51 -24.83 7.50
N LYS A 48 5.70 -23.92 8.44
CA LYS A 48 4.71 -22.93 8.84
C LYS A 48 5.11 -21.52 8.41
N LEU A 49 6.41 -21.30 8.38
CA LEU A 49 7.05 -20.09 7.92
C LEU A 49 8.38 -20.46 7.28
N THR A 50 8.67 -19.87 6.13
CA THR A 50 9.97 -20.00 5.47
C THR A 50 10.50 -18.62 5.10
N VAL A 51 11.74 -18.34 5.49
CA VAL A 51 12.53 -17.21 5.01
C VAL A 51 13.32 -17.70 3.81
N LEU A 52 13.07 -17.12 2.65
CA LEU A 52 13.74 -17.49 1.40
C LEU A 52 15.11 -16.78 1.29
N THR A 53 16.09 -17.45 0.70
CA THR A 53 17.40 -16.82 0.42
C THR A 53 17.30 -15.73 -0.64
N SER A 54 16.30 -15.81 -1.52
CA SER A 54 15.96 -14.73 -2.48
C SER A 54 15.35 -13.50 -1.84
N GLY A 55 15.07 -13.55 -0.53
CA GLY A 55 14.33 -12.54 0.21
C GLY A 55 12.86 -12.92 0.42
N GLY A 56 12.26 -12.30 1.43
CA GLY A 56 10.85 -12.50 1.74
C GLY A 56 10.52 -13.72 2.59
N ILE A 57 9.25 -13.80 2.94
CA ILE A 57 8.70 -14.83 3.83
C ILE A 57 7.52 -15.50 3.15
N THR A 58 7.47 -16.82 3.16
CA THR A 58 6.30 -17.58 2.74
C THR A 58 5.66 -18.33 3.91
N PHE A 59 4.39 -18.66 3.80
CA PHE A 59 3.60 -19.32 4.83
C PHE A 59 3.11 -20.69 4.36
N GLY A 60 3.04 -21.63 5.31
CA GLY A 60 2.61 -22.99 5.03
C GLY A 60 3.60 -23.72 4.14
N ASN A 61 3.09 -24.48 3.19
CA ASN A 61 3.90 -25.26 2.23
C ASN A 61 4.24 -24.47 0.95
N ASP A 62 3.96 -23.18 0.93
CA ASP A 62 4.30 -22.35 -0.21
C ASP A 62 5.81 -22.12 -0.26
N THR A 63 6.40 -22.39 -1.40
CA THR A 63 7.84 -22.23 -1.66
C THR A 63 8.10 -21.31 -2.85
N ALA A 64 7.03 -20.77 -3.44
CA ALA A 64 7.13 -19.92 -4.61
C ALA A 64 7.57 -18.49 -4.21
N THR A 65 8.68 -18.04 -4.75
CA THR A 65 9.18 -16.66 -4.54
C THR A 65 8.14 -15.61 -4.94
N ALA A 66 7.33 -15.89 -5.97
CA ALA A 66 6.29 -14.99 -6.42
C ALA A 66 5.15 -14.74 -5.39
N ASN A 67 5.04 -15.63 -4.38
CA ASN A 67 4.04 -15.52 -3.32
C ASN A 67 4.67 -15.05 -1.99
N ALA A 68 5.97 -14.75 -1.99
CA ALA A 68 6.66 -14.30 -0.78
C ALA A 68 6.20 -12.90 -0.38
N LEU A 69 6.06 -12.68 0.92
CA LEU A 69 5.96 -11.34 1.48
C LEU A 69 7.37 -10.76 1.54
N ASP A 70 7.78 -10.06 0.50
CA ASP A 70 9.14 -9.54 0.31
C ASP A 70 9.19 -8.00 0.16
N ASP A 71 8.03 -7.36 0.10
CA ASP A 71 7.91 -5.94 -0.15
C ASP A 71 6.96 -5.29 0.86
N TYR A 72 7.49 -5.04 2.06
CA TYR A 72 6.82 -4.26 3.09
C TYR A 72 7.61 -2.98 3.34
N GLU A 73 6.97 -1.85 3.15
CA GLU A 73 7.56 -0.54 3.34
C GLU A 73 6.56 0.41 4.00
N GLU A 74 7.01 1.18 4.95
CA GLU A 74 6.27 2.27 5.57
C GLU A 74 7.05 3.57 5.41
N GLY A 75 6.34 4.67 5.25
CA GLY A 75 6.99 5.97 5.15
C GLY A 75 6.03 7.13 5.15
N THR A 76 6.61 8.30 5.03
CA THR A 76 5.89 9.56 4.93
C THR A 76 6.16 10.21 3.59
N PHE A 77 5.24 11.05 3.13
CA PHE A 77 5.41 11.87 1.94
C PHE A 77 4.76 13.24 2.14
N THR A 78 5.07 14.17 1.28
CA THR A 78 4.55 15.54 1.36
C THR A 78 3.58 15.78 0.21
N PRO A 79 2.26 15.59 0.44
CA PRO A 79 1.26 15.85 -0.60
C PRO A 79 1.16 17.35 -0.86
N THR A 80 0.93 17.74 -2.11
CA THR A 80 0.70 19.14 -2.48
C THR A 80 -0.62 19.29 -3.21
N LEU A 81 -1.33 20.38 -2.97
CA LEU A 81 -2.47 20.80 -3.79
C LEU A 81 -1.95 21.65 -4.96
N ARG A 82 -2.38 21.35 -6.16
CA ARG A 82 -2.10 22.21 -7.31
C ARG A 82 -2.61 23.62 -7.01
N ASP A 83 -1.78 24.60 -7.28
CA ASP A 83 -2.05 26.04 -7.05
C ASP A 83 -2.10 26.50 -5.58
N ALA A 84 -1.85 25.62 -4.61
CA ALA A 84 -1.61 26.05 -3.24
C ALA A 84 -0.20 26.62 -3.09
N THR A 85 -0.10 27.75 -2.39
CA THR A 85 1.17 28.45 -2.16
C THR A 85 1.64 28.40 -0.71
N ALA A 86 0.73 28.03 0.21
CA ALA A 86 1.06 27.79 1.61
C ALA A 86 0.06 26.81 2.23
N TYR A 87 0.50 26.17 3.32
CA TYR A 87 -0.27 25.12 4.00
C TYR A 87 -0.34 25.33 5.51
N THR A 88 -1.46 24.95 6.10
CA THR A 88 -1.61 24.75 7.54
C THR A 88 -1.28 23.30 7.92
N TYR A 89 -1.71 22.34 7.08
CA TYR A 89 -1.41 20.91 7.20
C TYR A 89 -0.98 20.36 5.86
N GLN A 90 0.05 19.51 5.87
CA GLN A 90 0.62 18.90 4.67
C GLN A 90 1.29 17.57 5.05
N ASP A 91 0.47 16.62 5.50
CA ASP A 91 0.93 15.35 6.03
C ASP A 91 0.47 14.22 5.11
N GLY A 92 1.35 13.27 4.84
CA GLY A 92 1.08 12.05 4.10
C GLY A 92 1.83 10.88 4.70
N ASP A 93 1.13 9.77 4.94
CA ASP A 93 1.68 8.51 5.40
C ASP A 93 1.31 7.42 4.42
N TYR A 94 2.16 6.40 4.28
CA TYR A 94 1.86 5.23 3.46
C TYR A 94 2.38 3.94 4.06
N THR A 95 1.75 2.84 3.67
CA THR A 95 2.22 1.48 3.86
C THR A 95 2.10 0.75 2.52
N LYS A 96 3.21 0.19 2.04
CA LYS A 96 3.25 -0.68 0.87
C LYS A 96 3.36 -2.13 1.32
N ILE A 97 2.50 -2.98 0.79
CA ILE A 97 2.52 -4.43 1.04
C ILE A 97 2.37 -5.12 -0.32
N GLY A 98 3.45 -5.72 -0.80
CA GLY A 98 3.49 -6.29 -2.13
C GLY A 98 3.06 -5.26 -3.19
N ASP A 99 2.07 -5.61 -3.99
CA ASP A 99 1.54 -4.80 -5.09
C ASP A 99 0.57 -3.70 -4.68
N MET A 100 0.41 -3.41 -3.39
CA MET A 100 -0.56 -2.43 -2.92
C MET A 100 0.07 -1.37 -2.05
N VAL A 101 -0.24 -0.12 -2.35
CA VAL A 101 0.09 1.05 -1.53
C VAL A 101 -1.18 1.56 -0.89
N TYR A 102 -1.21 1.56 0.43
CA TYR A 102 -2.23 2.24 1.23
C TYR A 102 -1.69 3.59 1.65
N PHE A 103 -2.52 4.64 1.59
CA PHE A 103 -2.08 5.97 1.99
C PHE A 103 -3.13 6.69 2.83
N TYR A 104 -2.62 7.62 3.63
CA TYR A 104 -3.40 8.62 4.36
C TYR A 104 -2.83 10.01 4.03
N ILE A 105 -3.71 10.98 3.80
CA ILE A 105 -3.36 12.37 3.53
C ILE A 105 -4.20 13.26 4.43
N ARG A 106 -3.53 14.21 5.10
CA ARG A 106 -4.16 15.37 5.72
C ARG A 106 -3.56 16.63 5.10
N ILE A 107 -4.38 17.40 4.41
CA ILE A 107 -3.92 18.60 3.72
C ILE A 107 -4.90 19.76 3.91
N GLN A 108 -4.35 20.94 4.12
CA GLN A 108 -5.09 22.20 4.25
C GLN A 108 -4.24 23.33 3.69
N ALA A 109 -4.68 23.93 2.60
CA ALA A 109 -4.05 25.13 2.08
C ALA A 109 -4.44 26.37 2.91
N SER A 110 -3.47 27.20 3.27
CA SER A 110 -3.66 28.50 3.89
C SER A 110 -3.56 29.65 2.88
N ALA A 111 -2.95 29.42 1.71
CA ALA A 111 -2.92 30.35 0.60
C ALA A 111 -2.92 29.60 -0.74
N SER A 112 -3.47 30.22 -1.78
CA SER A 112 -3.48 29.66 -3.13
C SER A 112 -3.47 30.78 -4.18
N SER A 113 -3.02 30.39 -5.39
CA SER A 113 -3.15 31.20 -6.62
C SER A 113 -4.07 30.46 -7.58
N PRO A 114 -5.41 30.64 -7.50
CA PRO A 114 -6.37 29.88 -8.26
C PRO A 114 -6.12 29.97 -9.76
N SER A 115 -6.24 28.84 -10.44
CA SER A 115 -6.13 28.73 -11.90
C SER A 115 -7.35 28.01 -12.47
N SER A 116 -7.42 27.90 -13.79
CA SER A 116 -8.42 27.08 -14.49
C SER A 116 -8.05 25.58 -14.54
N ASN A 117 -6.96 25.19 -13.91
CA ASN A 117 -6.49 23.80 -13.90
C ASN A 117 -7.41 22.88 -13.08
N PRO A 118 -7.44 21.59 -13.39
CA PRO A 118 -8.11 20.60 -12.54
C PRO A 118 -7.58 20.61 -11.10
N TRP A 119 -8.47 20.34 -10.16
CA TRP A 119 -8.08 20.16 -8.78
C TRP A 119 -7.37 18.81 -8.59
N VAL A 120 -6.15 18.87 -8.07
CA VAL A 120 -5.26 17.73 -7.99
C VAL A 120 -4.46 17.76 -6.70
N ILE A 121 -4.37 16.63 -6.01
CA ILE A 121 -3.33 16.37 -5.01
C ILE A 121 -2.18 15.67 -5.72
N GLN A 122 -0.98 16.17 -5.54
CA GLN A 122 0.26 15.67 -6.16
C GLN A 122 1.18 15.11 -5.09
N GLY A 123 2.16 14.29 -5.52
CA GLY A 123 3.23 13.82 -4.66
C GLY A 123 2.92 12.51 -3.95
N LEU A 124 2.09 11.63 -4.51
CA LEU A 124 1.98 10.25 -4.04
C LEU A 124 3.37 9.58 -4.01
N PRO A 125 3.63 8.69 -3.03
CA PRO A 125 4.97 8.12 -2.82
C PRO A 125 5.49 7.28 -3.99
N PHE A 126 4.59 6.68 -4.76
CA PHE A 126 4.91 5.88 -5.94
C PHE A 126 4.03 6.27 -7.12
N THR A 127 4.57 6.17 -8.31
CA THR A 127 3.76 6.26 -9.54
C THR A 127 2.84 5.05 -9.62
N SER A 128 1.58 5.25 -9.99
CA SER A 128 0.62 4.17 -10.19
C SER A 128 0.97 3.30 -11.39
N ALA A 129 0.50 2.06 -11.40
CA ALA A 129 0.66 1.14 -12.52
C ALA A 129 0.03 1.70 -13.83
N ASN A 130 0.52 1.20 -14.95
CA ASN A 130 -0.04 1.51 -16.27
C ASN A 130 -1.26 0.61 -16.58
N ASP A 131 -2.26 0.67 -15.73
CA ASP A 131 -3.40 -0.23 -15.79
C ASP A 131 -4.70 0.59 -15.77
N ASP A 132 -5.72 0.17 -16.53
CA ASP A 132 -6.95 0.95 -16.69
C ASP A 132 -7.95 0.79 -15.52
N VAL A 133 -7.60 0.04 -14.48
CA VAL A 133 -8.52 -0.36 -13.40
C VAL A 133 -8.06 0.19 -12.05
N PHE A 134 -7.95 1.51 -11.88
CA PHE A 134 -7.64 2.04 -10.57
C PHE A 134 -8.42 3.29 -10.18
N GLY A 135 -9.61 3.04 -9.69
CA GLY A 135 -10.14 3.88 -8.66
C GLY A 135 -9.93 3.20 -7.33
N GLY A 136 -9.03 3.64 -6.51
CA GLY A 136 -9.03 3.25 -5.11
C GLY A 136 -10.33 3.70 -4.46
N ALA A 137 -10.83 2.93 -3.48
CA ALA A 137 -11.92 3.40 -2.65
C ALA A 137 -11.40 4.54 -1.77
N PHE A 138 -11.90 5.74 -1.97
CA PHE A 138 -11.49 6.92 -1.21
C PHE A 138 -12.58 7.31 -0.23
N ARG A 139 -12.18 7.53 1.00
CA ARG A 139 -13.01 8.22 1.96
C ARG A 139 -12.44 9.61 2.17
N SER A 140 -13.20 10.64 1.82
CA SER A 140 -12.86 12.01 2.15
C SER A 140 -13.63 12.46 3.40
N PHE A 141 -12.97 13.19 4.25
CA PHE A 141 -13.57 13.91 5.37
C PHE A 141 -13.16 15.39 5.22
N GLY A 142 -14.12 16.27 5.09
CA GLY A 142 -13.86 17.70 5.03
C GLY A 142 -15.17 18.46 5.05
N ARG A 143 -15.23 19.57 5.78
CA ARG A 143 -16.37 20.49 5.72
C ARG A 143 -16.19 21.37 4.49
N ASN A 144 -17.23 21.44 3.64
CA ASN A 144 -17.35 22.42 2.54
C ASN A 144 -16.14 22.51 1.59
N VAL A 145 -15.40 21.39 1.41
CA VAL A 145 -14.29 21.36 0.44
C VAL A 145 -14.78 21.72 -0.97
N PHE A 146 -16.07 21.59 -1.19
CA PHE A 146 -16.71 21.75 -2.48
C PHE A 146 -17.85 22.77 -2.36
N SER A 147 -17.57 24.00 -2.77
CA SER A 147 -18.59 25.01 -2.96
C SER A 147 -19.36 24.69 -4.23
N SER A 148 -20.30 23.75 -4.17
CA SER A 148 -21.24 23.59 -5.26
C SER A 148 -22.65 23.64 -4.74
N THR A 149 -23.48 24.37 -5.46
CA THR A 149 -24.95 24.39 -5.34
C THR A 149 -25.57 23.12 -5.92
N ALA A 150 -24.74 22.16 -6.36
CA ALA A 150 -25.14 20.91 -6.97
C ALA A 150 -24.95 19.76 -6.01
N SER A 151 -25.90 18.87 -5.97
CA SER A 151 -25.92 17.59 -5.27
C SER A 151 -24.99 16.53 -5.90
N ASP A 152 -23.84 16.94 -6.42
CA ASP A 152 -22.95 16.10 -7.19
C ASP A 152 -22.00 15.34 -6.27
N ALA A 153 -21.87 14.03 -6.52
CA ALA A 153 -20.89 13.22 -5.82
C ALA A 153 -19.48 13.58 -6.29
N VAL A 154 -18.58 13.84 -5.34
CA VAL A 154 -17.17 14.00 -5.64
C VAL A 154 -16.49 12.65 -5.60
N ASN A 155 -15.83 12.31 -6.69
CA ASN A 155 -14.99 11.11 -6.81
C ASN A 155 -13.53 11.53 -6.95
N PHE A 156 -12.67 10.77 -6.32
CA PHE A 156 -11.23 10.90 -6.47
C PHE A 156 -10.71 9.69 -7.22
N HIS A 157 -9.78 9.89 -8.12
CA HIS A 157 -9.14 8.78 -8.79
C HIS A 157 -7.65 9.07 -9.03
N ILE A 158 -6.88 8.01 -9.10
CA ILE A 158 -5.48 8.03 -9.54
C ILE A 158 -5.48 7.49 -10.96
N GLY A 159 -4.96 8.27 -11.91
CA GLY A 159 -4.79 7.81 -13.28
C GLY A 159 -3.64 6.81 -13.40
N LYS A 160 -3.51 6.16 -14.55
CA LYS A 160 -2.37 5.30 -14.86
C LYS A 160 -1.09 6.11 -15.02
N ASN A 161 0.05 5.51 -14.65
CA ASN A 161 1.36 6.17 -14.69
C ASN A 161 1.37 7.55 -14.02
N SER A 162 0.68 7.68 -12.89
CA SER A 162 0.46 8.96 -12.24
C SER A 162 0.80 8.90 -10.75
N SER A 163 1.35 9.98 -10.23
CA SER A 163 1.52 10.23 -8.81
C SER A 163 0.54 11.29 -8.30
N GLU A 164 -0.60 11.44 -8.98
CA GLU A 164 -1.59 12.46 -8.72
C GLU A 164 -2.98 11.86 -8.41
N ILE A 165 -3.69 12.48 -7.49
CA ILE A 165 -5.10 12.21 -7.20
C ILE A 165 -5.93 13.34 -7.81
N VAL A 166 -6.81 13.00 -8.73
CA VAL A 166 -7.68 13.95 -9.41
C VAL A 166 -9.08 13.88 -8.84
N ALA A 167 -9.63 15.03 -8.45
CA ALA A 167 -11.04 15.13 -8.07
C ALA A 167 -11.92 15.26 -9.31
N ARG A 168 -13.03 14.53 -9.32
CA ARG A 168 -14.04 14.57 -10.38
C ARG A 168 -15.43 14.75 -9.78
N LEU A 169 -16.24 15.61 -10.40
CA LEU A 169 -17.66 15.74 -10.08
C LEU A 169 -18.49 14.84 -10.99
N GLY A 170 -19.42 14.09 -10.40
CA GLY A 170 -20.44 13.41 -11.14
C GLY A 170 -21.67 14.30 -11.26
N SER A 171 -22.10 14.66 -12.47
CA SER A 171 -23.37 15.30 -12.69
C SER A 171 -24.35 14.35 -13.36
N ASN A 172 -25.62 14.41 -12.92
CA ASN A 172 -26.78 13.64 -13.37
C ASN A 172 -26.66 12.97 -14.76
N GLY A 173 -26.04 11.79 -14.80
CA GLY A 173 -26.06 10.90 -15.97
C GLY A 173 -25.13 11.28 -17.13
N THR A 174 -24.35 12.31 -17.01
CA THR A 174 -23.38 12.75 -18.01
C THR A 174 -21.97 12.80 -17.45
N SER A 175 -21.01 12.46 -18.27
CA SER A 175 -19.57 12.37 -18.06
C SER A 175 -18.99 13.10 -16.84
N TYR A 176 -18.22 12.40 -16.06
CA TYR A 176 -17.37 12.98 -15.01
C TYR A 176 -16.49 14.10 -15.61
N VAL A 177 -16.71 15.31 -15.19
CA VAL A 177 -15.91 16.46 -15.57
C VAL A 177 -14.84 16.66 -14.50
N ALA A 178 -13.60 16.80 -14.91
CA ALA A 178 -12.54 17.24 -14.00
C ALA A 178 -12.91 18.64 -13.50
N THR A 179 -13.02 18.81 -12.21
CA THR A 179 -13.39 20.10 -11.62
C THR A 179 -12.23 21.08 -11.74
N ASN A 180 -12.53 22.28 -12.14
CA ASN A 180 -11.56 23.37 -12.15
C ASN A 180 -11.31 23.84 -10.72
N ASN A 181 -10.09 24.21 -10.43
CA ASN A 181 -9.64 24.63 -9.11
C ASN A 181 -10.44 25.80 -8.50
N THR A 182 -11.04 26.63 -9.34
CA THR A 182 -11.91 27.75 -8.91
C THR A 182 -13.17 27.31 -8.17
N SER A 183 -13.59 26.06 -8.32
CA SER A 183 -14.80 25.50 -7.68
C SER A 183 -14.53 24.82 -6.34
N PHE A 184 -13.26 24.61 -5.99
CA PHE A 184 -12.86 23.70 -4.92
C PHE A 184 -12.13 24.32 -3.74
N VAL A 185 -11.82 25.60 -3.75
CA VAL A 185 -10.97 26.12 -2.69
C VAL A 185 -11.74 27.07 -1.78
N SER A 186 -12.29 26.52 -0.72
CA SER A 186 -12.36 27.26 0.51
C SER A 186 -10.98 27.18 1.18
N LEU A 187 -10.22 28.25 1.17
CA LEU A 187 -9.00 28.38 1.97
C LEU A 187 -9.34 28.05 3.43
N ASN A 188 -8.45 27.32 4.09
CA ASN A 188 -8.58 26.88 5.47
C ASN A 188 -9.54 25.69 5.71
N GLU A 189 -10.03 25.02 4.67
CA GLU A 189 -10.72 23.74 4.87
C GLU A 189 -9.75 22.57 4.83
N GLN A 190 -9.85 21.71 5.83
CA GLN A 190 -9.03 20.50 5.95
C GLN A 190 -9.62 19.38 5.11
N ILE A 191 -8.78 18.74 4.34
CA ILE A 191 -9.09 17.54 3.56
C ILE A 191 -8.34 16.35 4.18
N ILE A 192 -9.07 15.29 4.46
CA ILE A 192 -8.52 14.00 4.85
C ILE A 192 -8.92 13.00 3.80
N LEU A 193 -7.93 12.39 3.17
CA LEU A 193 -8.10 11.32 2.19
C LEU A 193 -7.35 10.07 2.65
N GLN A 194 -7.96 8.92 2.44
CA GLN A 194 -7.30 7.63 2.59
C GLN A 194 -7.74 6.71 1.44
N GLY A 195 -6.82 5.92 0.96
CA GLY A 195 -7.08 5.05 -0.15
C GLY A 195 -5.94 4.07 -0.39
N PHE A 196 -6.03 3.39 -1.52
CA PHE A 196 -5.01 2.46 -1.96
C PHE A 196 -4.89 2.47 -3.48
N TYR A 197 -3.74 2.06 -3.99
CA TYR A 197 -3.49 1.89 -5.42
C TYR A 197 -2.36 0.89 -5.67
N LYS A 198 -2.29 0.37 -6.90
CA LYS A 198 -1.19 -0.45 -7.35
C LYS A 198 -0.06 0.43 -7.87
N PRO A 199 1.18 0.31 -7.36
CA PRO A 199 2.32 1.04 -7.88
C PRO A 199 2.84 0.44 -9.20
N ALA A 200 3.56 1.23 -9.98
CA ALA A 200 4.30 0.74 -11.15
C ALA A 200 5.44 -0.16 -10.70
N GLY A 201 5.64 -1.29 -11.41
CA GLY A 201 6.74 -2.22 -11.14
C GLY A 201 6.49 -3.17 -9.96
N GLY A 202 5.23 -3.32 -9.52
CA GLY A 202 4.81 -4.38 -8.60
C GLY A 202 4.41 -5.64 -9.37
#